data_a1c891d97bb70b37419b7955293a9ce6
#
_entry.id   a1c891d97bb70b37419b7955293a9ce6
#
_cell.length_a   1.000
_cell.length_b   1.000
_cell.length_c   1.000
_cell.angle_alpha   90.00
_cell.angle_beta   90.00
_cell.angle_gamma   90.00
#
_symmetry.space_group_name_H-M   'P 1'
#
loop_
_entity.id
_entity.type
_entity.pdbx_description
1 polymer ?
#
loop_
_entity_poly.entity_id
_entity_poly.type
_entity_poly.pdbx_seq_one_letter_code
_entity_poly.pdbx_strand_id
1 'polypeptide(L)'
;IFASALTEDMTDEAVDEITTILRREHKLKETDDDDFTIRTQQELSSMLNTTTDLMTTLLACIAGISLVVGGIGIMNIMYVSVTERTREIGLRMSVGARGVDILSQFLIEAILISITGGLIGVIIGCGASFMIKTIAHWPVFIQPWSVLLSFLVCTVTGVFFGWYPAKKAADLDPIDALRYE
;
A
#
# COMPACT_ATOMS: atom_id res chain seq x y z
N ILE A 1 9.09 -39.39 -11.15
CA ILE A 1 10.38 -39.81 -10.55
C ILE A 1 10.87 -38.62 -9.73
N PHE A 2 11.35 -38.86 -8.52
CA PHE A 2 12.00 -37.83 -7.71
C PHE A 2 13.48 -38.16 -7.62
N ALA A 3 14.32 -37.17 -7.89
CA ALA A 3 15.77 -37.26 -7.76
C ALA A 3 16.24 -36.06 -6.91
N SER A 4 17.36 -36.19 -6.24
CA SER A 4 17.98 -35.10 -5.48
C SER A 4 19.43 -34.96 -5.86
N ALA A 5 19.89 -33.73 -6.10
CA ALA A 5 21.30 -33.40 -6.22
C ALA A 5 21.97 -33.41 -4.84
N LEU A 6 23.28 -33.59 -4.79
CA LEU A 6 24.07 -33.58 -3.54
C LEU A 6 24.17 -32.18 -2.91
N THR A 7 24.19 -31.15 -3.76
CA THR A 7 24.22 -29.74 -3.37
C THR A 7 23.34 -28.93 -4.32
N GLU A 8 22.90 -27.75 -3.88
CA GLU A 8 22.08 -26.84 -4.69
C GLU A 8 22.80 -26.41 -6.00
N ASP A 9 24.11 -26.19 -5.92
CA ASP A 9 24.94 -25.76 -7.07
C ASP A 9 25.08 -26.84 -8.15
N MET A 10 24.80 -28.09 -7.83
CA MET A 10 24.86 -29.22 -8.75
C MET A 10 23.52 -29.56 -9.40
N THR A 11 22.50 -28.74 -9.15
CA THR A 11 21.13 -29.01 -9.65
C THR A 11 21.07 -28.97 -11.18
N ASP A 12 21.74 -28.01 -11.81
CA ASP A 12 21.76 -27.86 -13.27
C ASP A 12 22.50 -29.03 -13.94
N GLU A 13 23.64 -29.46 -13.37
CA GLU A 13 24.39 -30.62 -13.84
C GLU A 13 23.58 -31.92 -13.69
N ALA A 14 22.86 -32.07 -12.59
CA ALA A 14 21.97 -33.20 -12.37
C ALA A 14 20.79 -33.22 -13.35
N VAL A 15 20.24 -32.07 -13.72
CA VAL A 15 19.19 -31.95 -14.75
C VAL A 15 19.71 -32.39 -16.11
N ASP A 16 20.92 -31.98 -16.49
CA ASP A 16 21.57 -32.38 -17.76
C ASP A 16 21.85 -33.88 -17.83
N GLU A 17 22.35 -34.46 -16.71
CA GLU A 17 22.58 -35.90 -16.62
C GLU A 17 21.27 -36.69 -16.71
N ILE A 18 20.25 -36.29 -15.99
CA ILE A 18 18.91 -36.91 -15.99
C ILE A 18 18.30 -36.83 -17.39
N THR A 19 18.42 -35.68 -18.05
CA THR A 19 17.94 -35.48 -19.43
C THR A 19 18.64 -36.44 -20.38
N THR A 20 19.96 -36.57 -20.28
CA THR A 20 20.74 -37.47 -21.12
C THR A 20 20.34 -38.93 -20.89
N ILE A 21 20.16 -39.35 -19.65
CA ILE A 21 19.72 -40.70 -19.30
C ILE A 21 18.30 -40.99 -19.82
N LEU A 22 17.37 -40.09 -19.62
CA LEU A 22 15.99 -40.27 -20.05
C LEU A 22 15.86 -40.29 -21.56
N ARG A 23 16.56 -39.42 -22.31
CA ARG A 23 16.59 -39.45 -23.76
C ARG A 23 17.10 -40.77 -24.29
N ARG A 24 18.14 -41.34 -23.63
CA ARG A 24 18.68 -42.64 -23.99
C ARG A 24 17.72 -43.79 -23.71
N GLU A 25 17.08 -43.82 -22.58
CA GLU A 25 16.12 -44.87 -22.19
C GLU A 25 14.83 -44.83 -23.02
N HIS A 26 14.37 -43.62 -23.39
CA HIS A 26 13.23 -43.42 -24.28
C HIS A 26 13.56 -43.59 -25.76
N LYS A 27 14.85 -43.84 -26.11
CA LYS A 27 15.36 -44.02 -27.49
C LYS A 27 15.05 -42.83 -28.39
N LEU A 28 15.06 -41.61 -27.85
CA LEU A 28 14.86 -40.38 -28.59
C LEU A 28 16.09 -40.09 -29.45
N LYS A 29 15.89 -39.63 -30.70
CA LYS A 29 16.95 -39.16 -31.57
C LYS A 29 17.38 -37.75 -31.17
N GLU A 30 18.56 -37.31 -31.58
CA GLU A 30 19.04 -35.96 -31.28
C GLU A 30 18.13 -34.85 -31.83
N THR A 31 17.36 -35.14 -32.85
CA THR A 31 16.39 -34.22 -33.49
C THR A 31 14.98 -34.27 -32.93
N ASP A 32 14.68 -35.21 -32.04
CA ASP A 32 13.37 -35.39 -31.50
C ASP A 32 13.20 -34.54 -30.23
N ASP A 33 12.00 -33.94 -30.05
CA ASP A 33 11.66 -33.22 -28.86
C ASP A 33 11.56 -34.17 -27.65
N ASP A 34 11.82 -33.63 -26.45
CA ASP A 34 11.72 -34.41 -25.22
C ASP A 34 10.26 -34.74 -24.91
N ASP A 35 9.96 -36.02 -24.65
CA ASP A 35 8.65 -36.52 -24.23
C ASP A 35 8.43 -36.49 -22.70
N PHE A 36 9.33 -35.84 -21.97
CA PHE A 36 9.31 -35.67 -20.53
C PHE A 36 9.57 -34.20 -20.15
N THR A 37 9.23 -33.84 -18.91
CA THR A 37 9.52 -32.52 -18.36
C THR A 37 10.19 -32.69 -17.02
N ILE A 38 11.37 -32.08 -16.87
CA ILE A 38 12.08 -32.00 -15.60
C ILE A 38 11.71 -30.65 -14.98
N ARG A 39 11.34 -30.64 -13.71
CA ARG A 39 11.12 -29.41 -12.94
C ARG A 39 11.96 -29.43 -11.70
N THR A 40 12.73 -28.40 -11.50
CA THR A 40 13.52 -28.22 -10.30
C THR A 40 12.69 -27.56 -9.18
N GLN A 41 13.09 -27.79 -7.93
CA GLN A 41 12.50 -27.11 -6.78
C GLN A 41 12.69 -25.58 -6.89
N GLN A 42 13.78 -25.16 -7.51
CA GLN A 42 14.12 -23.75 -7.70
C GLN A 42 13.20 -23.08 -8.72
N GLU A 43 12.88 -23.75 -9.83
CA GLU A 43 11.88 -23.28 -10.81
C GLU A 43 10.49 -23.16 -10.18
N LEU A 44 10.09 -24.16 -9.39
CA LEU A 44 8.80 -24.12 -8.70
C LEU A 44 8.73 -22.95 -7.71
N SER A 45 9.79 -22.75 -6.94
CA SER A 45 9.91 -21.62 -6.00
C SER A 45 9.87 -20.28 -6.73
N SER A 46 10.57 -20.14 -7.85
CA SER A 46 10.59 -18.92 -8.65
C SER A 46 9.22 -18.61 -9.25
N MET A 47 8.49 -19.62 -9.73
CA MET A 47 7.13 -19.45 -10.22
C MET A 47 6.16 -18.98 -9.10
N LEU A 48 6.28 -19.57 -7.90
CA LEU A 48 5.47 -19.18 -6.75
C LEU A 48 5.80 -17.76 -6.31
N ASN A 49 7.08 -17.39 -6.26
CA ASN A 49 7.51 -16.03 -5.93
C ASN A 49 6.98 -15.02 -6.94
N THR A 50 7.12 -15.30 -8.24
CA THR A 50 6.60 -14.42 -9.32
C THR A 50 5.09 -14.22 -9.18
N THR A 51 4.34 -15.29 -8.91
CA THR A 51 2.88 -15.21 -8.70
C THR A 51 2.54 -14.37 -7.47
N THR A 52 3.27 -14.56 -6.38
CA THR A 52 3.09 -13.79 -5.13
C THR A 52 3.41 -12.32 -5.35
N ASP A 53 4.47 -11.99 -6.08
CA ASP A 53 4.86 -10.62 -6.40
C ASP A 53 3.81 -9.92 -7.27
N LEU A 54 3.25 -10.62 -8.25
CA LEU A 54 2.14 -10.11 -9.06
C LEU A 54 0.91 -9.83 -8.19
N MET A 55 0.51 -10.76 -7.31
CA MET A 55 -0.63 -10.57 -6.41
C MET A 55 -0.39 -9.39 -5.45
N THR A 56 0.81 -9.29 -4.88
CA THR A 56 1.19 -8.20 -3.99
C THR A 56 1.15 -6.86 -4.72
N THR A 57 1.65 -6.80 -5.95
CA THR A 57 1.61 -5.59 -6.77
C THR A 57 0.19 -5.17 -7.09
N LEU A 58 -0.69 -6.11 -7.46
CA LEU A 58 -2.10 -5.82 -7.70
C LEU A 58 -2.80 -5.29 -6.45
N LEU A 59 -2.56 -5.93 -5.29
CA LEU A 59 -3.11 -5.46 -4.01
C LEU A 59 -2.60 -4.07 -3.64
N ALA A 60 -1.31 -3.79 -3.88
CA ALA A 60 -0.72 -2.48 -3.64
C ALA A 60 -1.34 -1.40 -4.56
N CYS A 61 -1.61 -1.72 -5.82
CA CYS A 61 -2.32 -0.82 -6.75
C CYS A 61 -3.74 -0.51 -6.26
N ILE A 62 -4.50 -1.53 -5.85
CA ILE A 62 -5.86 -1.37 -5.32
C ILE A 62 -5.83 -0.52 -4.04
N ALA A 63 -4.89 -0.79 -3.13
CA ALA A 63 -4.70 -0.01 -1.92
C ALA A 63 -4.33 1.45 -2.23
N GLY A 64 -3.47 1.68 -3.22
CA GLY A 64 -3.10 3.01 -3.69
C GLY A 64 -4.30 3.80 -4.23
N ILE A 65 -5.12 3.17 -5.07
CA ILE A 65 -6.35 3.79 -5.57
C ILE A 65 -7.30 4.12 -4.42
N SER A 66 -7.49 3.19 -3.48
CA SER A 66 -8.33 3.39 -2.30
C SER A 66 -7.83 4.55 -1.43
N LEU A 67 -6.51 4.69 -1.30
CA LEU A 67 -5.88 5.79 -0.57
C LEU A 67 -6.14 7.14 -1.24
N VAL A 68 -6.06 7.22 -2.57
CA VAL A 68 -6.37 8.44 -3.32
C VAL A 68 -7.84 8.83 -3.12
N VAL A 69 -8.77 7.87 -3.23
CA VAL A 69 -10.21 8.11 -3.01
C VAL A 69 -10.46 8.59 -1.57
N GLY A 70 -9.83 7.94 -0.58
CA GLY A 70 -9.90 8.38 0.83
C GLY A 70 -9.31 9.78 1.04
N GLY A 71 -8.20 10.09 0.39
CA GLY A 71 -7.58 11.41 0.40
C GLY A 71 -8.48 12.51 -0.19
N ILE A 72 -9.15 12.23 -1.30
CA ILE A 72 -10.16 13.13 -1.87
C ILE A 72 -11.31 13.36 -0.87
N GLY A 73 -11.69 12.32 -0.12
CA GLY A 73 -12.67 12.44 0.97
C GLY A 73 -12.21 13.41 2.06
N ILE A 74 -10.95 13.33 2.50
CA ILE A 74 -10.35 14.28 3.46
C ILE A 74 -10.38 15.70 2.88
N MET A 75 -9.95 15.86 1.64
CA MET A 75 -9.97 17.17 0.96
C MET A 75 -11.36 17.79 0.92
N ASN A 76 -12.38 16.99 0.60
CA ASN A 76 -13.78 17.46 0.54
C ASN A 76 -14.30 17.89 1.92
N ILE A 77 -14.03 17.09 2.97
CA ILE A 77 -14.42 17.43 4.35
C ILE A 77 -13.76 18.73 4.78
N MET A 78 -12.45 18.87 4.51
CA MET A 78 -11.69 20.07 4.85
C MET A 78 -12.18 21.28 4.07
N TYR A 79 -12.57 21.11 2.81
CA TYR A 79 -13.11 22.20 2.00
C TYR A 79 -14.44 22.71 2.58
N VAL A 80 -15.33 21.81 2.97
CA VAL A 80 -16.59 22.18 3.63
C VAL A 80 -16.32 22.86 4.98
N SER A 81 -15.42 22.32 5.82
CA SER A 81 -15.00 22.93 7.09
C SER A 81 -14.50 24.36 6.92
N VAL A 82 -13.64 24.61 5.91
CA VAL A 82 -13.13 25.95 5.62
C VAL A 82 -14.27 26.89 5.20
N THR A 83 -15.17 26.40 4.34
CA THR A 83 -16.30 27.22 3.86
C THR A 83 -17.27 27.60 4.97
N GLU A 84 -17.61 26.65 5.84
CA GLU A 84 -18.48 26.88 7.00
C GLU A 84 -17.85 27.82 8.04
N ARG A 85 -16.51 27.81 8.17
CA ARG A 85 -15.76 28.65 9.12
C ARG A 85 -15.16 29.92 8.49
N THR A 86 -15.53 30.28 7.25
CA THR A 86 -14.95 31.43 6.53
C THR A 86 -15.02 32.71 7.34
N ARG A 87 -16.17 33.01 7.96
CA ARG A 87 -16.36 34.21 8.80
C ARG A 87 -15.50 34.19 10.06
N GLU A 88 -15.33 33.03 10.69
CA GLU A 88 -14.46 32.84 11.87
C GLU A 88 -13.00 33.06 11.50
N ILE A 89 -12.55 32.55 10.36
CA ILE A 89 -11.20 32.76 9.80
C ILE A 89 -10.96 34.24 9.55
N GLY A 90 -11.92 34.94 8.90
CA GLY A 90 -11.85 36.37 8.64
C GLY A 90 -11.75 37.19 9.93
N LEU A 91 -12.49 36.82 10.97
CA LEU A 91 -12.41 37.47 12.28
C LEU A 91 -11.03 37.29 12.91
N ARG A 92 -10.45 36.10 12.91
CA ARG A 92 -9.10 35.82 13.42
C ARG A 92 -8.03 36.64 12.69
N MET A 93 -8.12 36.69 11.36
CA MET A 93 -7.20 37.48 10.55
C MET A 93 -7.33 38.98 10.82
N SER A 94 -8.53 39.49 11.04
CA SER A 94 -8.81 40.90 11.37
C SER A 94 -8.23 41.32 12.73
N VAL A 95 -8.10 40.37 13.67
CA VAL A 95 -7.46 40.58 15.00
C VAL A 95 -5.95 40.35 14.96
N GLY A 96 -5.39 39.98 13.78
CA GLY A 96 -3.95 39.91 13.55
C GLY A 96 -3.37 38.49 13.41
N ALA A 97 -4.19 37.46 13.26
CA ALA A 97 -3.70 36.13 12.90
C ALA A 97 -3.07 36.15 11.50
N ARG A 98 -1.93 35.47 11.34
CA ARG A 98 -1.23 35.35 10.08
C ARG A 98 -1.82 34.19 9.26
N GLY A 99 -1.78 34.27 7.94
CA GLY A 99 -2.20 33.17 7.06
C GLY A 99 -1.50 31.84 7.40
N VAL A 100 -0.23 31.88 7.83
CA VAL A 100 0.53 30.70 8.24
C VAL A 100 -0.10 30.03 9.48
N ASP A 101 -0.65 30.81 10.42
CA ASP A 101 -1.29 30.29 11.63
C ASP A 101 -2.58 29.53 11.25
N ILE A 102 -3.34 30.08 10.31
CA ILE A 102 -4.55 29.45 9.76
C ILE A 102 -4.16 28.17 8.97
N LEU A 103 -3.15 28.27 8.11
CA LEU A 103 -2.63 27.12 7.34
C LEU A 103 -2.25 25.97 8.27
N SER A 104 -1.45 26.25 9.31
CA SER A 104 -0.99 25.23 10.24
C SER A 104 -2.12 24.60 11.02
N GLN A 105 -3.13 25.38 11.43
CA GLN A 105 -4.30 24.88 12.14
C GLN A 105 -5.08 23.87 11.30
N PHE A 106 -5.44 24.23 10.07
CA PHE A 106 -6.20 23.35 9.19
C PHE A 106 -5.37 22.12 8.72
N LEU A 107 -4.05 22.29 8.55
CA LEU A 107 -3.18 21.19 8.22
C LEU A 107 -3.09 20.15 9.35
N ILE A 108 -2.96 20.62 10.60
CA ILE A 108 -2.98 19.74 11.78
C ILE A 108 -4.34 19.02 11.88
N GLU A 109 -5.45 19.70 11.61
CA GLU A 109 -6.79 19.09 11.61
C GLU A 109 -6.88 17.96 10.57
N ALA A 110 -6.39 18.17 9.35
CA ALA A 110 -6.32 17.15 8.30
C ALA A 110 -5.46 15.95 8.69
N ILE A 111 -4.29 16.20 9.30
CA ILE A 111 -3.39 15.15 9.79
C ILE A 111 -4.05 14.34 10.90
N LEU A 112 -4.74 14.98 11.84
CA LEU A 112 -5.44 14.30 12.93
C LEU A 112 -6.58 13.42 12.40
N ILE A 113 -7.36 13.89 11.42
CA ILE A 113 -8.39 13.09 10.76
C ILE A 113 -7.76 11.86 10.10
N SER A 114 -6.66 12.05 9.39
CA SER A 114 -5.97 10.97 8.69
C SER A 114 -5.36 9.94 9.65
N ILE A 115 -4.72 10.39 10.74
CA ILE A 115 -4.12 9.50 11.74
C ILE A 115 -5.20 8.72 12.49
N THR A 116 -6.32 9.37 12.88
CA THR A 116 -7.42 8.66 13.55
C THR A 116 -8.05 7.61 12.66
N GLY A 117 -8.28 7.93 11.38
CA GLY A 117 -8.72 6.97 10.38
C GLY A 117 -7.71 5.83 10.20
N GLY A 118 -6.43 6.15 10.14
CA GLY A 118 -5.34 5.17 10.07
C GLY A 118 -5.29 4.23 11.28
N LEU A 119 -5.48 4.75 12.49
CA LEU A 119 -5.55 3.94 13.72
C LEU A 119 -6.71 2.94 13.67
N ILE A 120 -7.90 3.42 13.30
CA ILE A 120 -9.07 2.57 13.12
C ILE A 120 -8.80 1.50 12.05
N GLY A 121 -8.20 1.89 10.92
CA GLY A 121 -7.82 0.97 9.84
C GLY A 121 -6.85 -0.12 10.30
N VAL A 122 -5.82 0.24 11.09
CA VAL A 122 -4.88 -0.73 11.68
C VAL A 122 -5.58 -1.69 12.63
N ILE A 123 -6.48 -1.19 13.49
CA ILE A 123 -7.24 -2.05 14.43
C ILE A 123 -8.11 -3.04 13.65
N ILE A 124 -8.84 -2.58 12.63
CA ILE A 124 -9.67 -3.44 11.79
C ILE A 124 -8.81 -4.44 11.01
N GLY A 125 -7.70 -4.00 10.42
CA GLY A 125 -6.79 -4.85 9.65
C GLY A 125 -6.15 -5.94 10.49
N CYS A 126 -5.66 -5.60 11.68
CA CYS A 126 -5.11 -6.56 12.63
C CYS A 126 -6.18 -7.53 13.13
N GLY A 127 -7.40 -7.03 13.43
CA GLY A 127 -8.53 -7.86 13.85
C GLY A 127 -8.95 -8.86 12.78
N ALA A 128 -9.06 -8.41 11.52
CA ALA A 128 -9.36 -9.28 10.39
C ALA A 128 -8.27 -10.34 10.17
N SER A 129 -7.00 -9.95 10.25
CA SER A 129 -5.86 -10.89 10.15
C SER A 129 -5.88 -11.95 11.25
N PHE A 130 -6.19 -11.54 12.49
CA PHE A 130 -6.34 -12.48 13.61
C PHE A 130 -7.53 -13.44 13.41
N MET A 131 -8.64 -12.93 12.89
CA MET A 131 -9.83 -13.74 12.58
C MET A 131 -9.53 -14.79 11.50
N ILE A 132 -8.83 -14.43 10.43
CA ILE A 132 -8.40 -15.36 9.38
C ILE A 132 -7.49 -16.43 9.96
N LYS A 133 -6.51 -16.04 10.81
CA LYS A 133 -5.62 -17.00 11.48
C LYS A 133 -6.40 -18.02 12.32
N THR A 134 -7.46 -17.59 13.01
CA THR A 134 -8.21 -18.45 13.93
C THR A 134 -9.20 -19.35 13.22
N ILE A 135 -9.89 -18.85 12.21
CA ILE A 135 -10.95 -19.57 11.47
C ILE A 135 -10.38 -20.42 10.34
N ALA A 136 -9.50 -19.84 9.52
CA ALA A 136 -8.93 -20.51 8.36
C ALA A 136 -7.63 -21.29 8.69
N HIS A 137 -7.09 -21.14 9.90
CA HIS A 137 -5.83 -21.76 10.35
C HIS A 137 -4.63 -21.41 9.45
N TRP A 138 -4.70 -20.26 8.76
CA TRP A 138 -3.60 -19.79 7.91
C TRP A 138 -2.52 -19.12 8.76
N PRO A 139 -1.21 -19.36 8.45
CA PRO A 139 -0.12 -18.69 9.13
C PRO A 139 -0.08 -17.22 8.71
N VAL A 140 -0.62 -16.35 9.54
CA VAL A 140 -0.58 -14.88 9.33
C VAL A 140 0.44 -14.28 10.28
N PHE A 141 1.39 -13.52 9.74
CA PHE A 141 2.40 -12.78 10.49
C PHE A 141 2.23 -11.28 10.23
N ILE A 142 1.93 -10.53 11.28
CA ILE A 142 1.85 -9.07 11.22
C ILE A 142 3.24 -8.52 11.53
N GLN A 143 3.87 -7.88 10.55
CA GLN A 143 5.15 -7.23 10.75
C GLN A 143 4.95 -5.85 11.39
N PRO A 144 5.66 -5.51 12.47
CA PRO A 144 5.58 -4.19 13.11
C PRO A 144 5.91 -3.04 12.14
N TRP A 145 6.82 -3.29 11.21
CA TRP A 145 7.17 -2.34 10.15
C TRP A 145 5.98 -1.92 9.27
N SER A 146 5.08 -2.85 8.95
CA SER A 146 3.89 -2.57 8.16
C SER A 146 2.94 -1.60 8.87
N VAL A 147 2.83 -1.70 10.20
CA VAL A 147 2.05 -0.78 11.02
C VAL A 147 2.65 0.62 11.00
N LEU A 148 3.98 0.72 11.18
CA LEU A 148 4.68 1.99 11.13
C LEU A 148 4.55 2.67 9.75
N LEU A 149 4.72 1.89 8.68
CA LEU A 149 4.54 2.35 7.31
C LEU A 149 3.10 2.87 7.07
N SER A 150 2.09 2.20 7.61
CA SER A 150 0.69 2.64 7.52
C SER A 150 0.49 4.03 8.12
N PHE A 151 1.05 4.30 9.31
CA PHE A 151 0.97 5.63 9.93
C PHE A 151 1.69 6.70 9.12
N LEU A 152 2.86 6.38 8.57
CA LEU A 152 3.60 7.30 7.70
C LEU A 152 2.78 7.65 6.46
N VAL A 153 2.23 6.65 5.78
CA VAL A 153 1.39 6.83 4.59
C VAL A 153 0.14 7.64 4.92
N CYS A 154 -0.55 7.37 6.03
CA CYS A 154 -1.70 8.16 6.48
C CYS A 154 -1.32 9.62 6.73
N THR A 155 -0.20 9.88 7.40
CA THR A 155 0.27 11.24 7.66
C THR A 155 0.57 11.99 6.37
N VAL A 156 1.30 11.36 5.44
CA VAL A 156 1.60 11.95 4.12
C VAL A 156 0.31 12.25 3.34
N THR A 157 -0.65 11.34 3.37
CA THR A 157 -1.96 11.54 2.73
C THR A 157 -2.71 12.70 3.35
N GLY A 158 -2.76 12.81 4.69
CA GLY A 158 -3.37 13.93 5.39
C GLY A 158 -2.76 15.28 5.02
N VAL A 159 -1.42 15.35 4.96
CA VAL A 159 -0.69 16.55 4.54
C VAL A 159 -1.00 16.89 3.07
N PHE A 160 -0.91 15.91 2.18
CA PHE A 160 -1.06 16.13 0.74
C PHE A 160 -2.46 16.62 0.37
N PHE A 161 -3.50 15.93 0.84
CA PHE A 161 -4.89 16.29 0.53
C PHE A 161 -5.44 17.41 1.41
N GLY A 162 -4.88 17.64 2.60
CA GLY A 162 -5.25 18.73 3.50
C GLY A 162 -4.61 20.07 3.12
N TRP A 163 -3.47 20.04 2.41
CA TRP A 163 -2.71 21.25 2.12
C TRP A 163 -3.49 22.23 1.23
N TYR A 164 -4.17 21.77 0.19
CA TYR A 164 -4.89 22.63 -0.73
C TYR A 164 -6.04 23.41 -0.04
N PRO A 165 -6.99 22.79 0.68
CA PRO A 165 -8.04 23.51 1.41
C PRO A 165 -7.46 24.40 2.52
N ALA A 166 -6.42 23.96 3.22
CA ALA A 166 -5.76 24.75 4.26
C ALA A 166 -5.11 26.01 3.70
N LYS A 167 -4.45 25.90 2.53
CA LYS A 167 -3.89 27.05 1.84
C LYS A 167 -4.98 28.03 1.38
N LYS A 168 -6.10 27.52 0.84
CA LYS A 168 -7.23 28.37 0.45
C LYS A 168 -7.80 29.14 1.64
N ALA A 169 -7.85 28.54 2.82
CA ALA A 169 -8.26 29.21 4.06
C ALA A 169 -7.26 30.31 4.48
N ALA A 170 -5.96 30.06 4.30
CA ALA A 170 -4.90 30.99 4.67
C ALA A 170 -4.82 32.21 3.73
N ASP A 171 -5.26 32.06 2.49
CA ASP A 171 -5.21 33.11 1.44
C ASP A 171 -6.53 33.92 1.37
N LEU A 172 -7.48 33.74 2.32
CA LEU A 172 -8.72 34.51 2.39
C LEU A 172 -8.43 35.99 2.71
N ASP A 173 -9.14 36.90 2.00
CA ASP A 173 -9.18 38.32 2.39
C ASP A 173 -10.10 38.48 3.60
N PRO A 174 -9.62 39.08 4.72
CA PRO A 174 -10.44 39.28 5.91
C PRO A 174 -11.71 40.09 5.66
N ILE A 175 -11.67 41.05 4.73
CA ILE A 175 -12.81 41.91 4.42
C ILE A 175 -13.90 41.09 3.71
N ASP A 176 -13.51 40.31 2.72
CA ASP A 176 -14.42 39.46 1.96
C ASP A 176 -14.97 38.31 2.82
N ALA A 177 -14.12 37.73 3.70
CA ALA A 177 -14.53 36.69 4.61
C ALA A 177 -15.58 37.13 5.63
N LEU A 178 -15.53 38.39 6.09
CA LEU A 178 -16.53 38.95 7.02
C LEU A 178 -17.86 39.30 6.33
N ARG A 179 -17.86 39.50 5.00
CA ARG A 179 -19.04 39.78 4.19
C ARG A 179 -19.74 38.53 3.67
N TYR A 180 -19.13 37.37 3.89
CA TYR A 180 -19.66 36.08 3.46
C TYR A 180 -20.91 35.75 4.30
N GLU A 181 -22.07 35.64 3.62
CA GLU A 181 -23.36 35.17 4.17
C GLU A 181 -23.54 33.67 3.93
#